data_7533fc6a5c06574ef174ed86c2f8af2c
#
_entry.id   7533fc6a5c06574ef174ed86c2f8af2c
#
_cell.length_a   1.000
_cell.length_b   1.000
_cell.length_c   1.000
_cell.angle_alpha   90.00
_cell.angle_beta   90.00
_cell.angle_gamma   90.00
#
_symmetry.space_group_name_H-M   'P 1'
#
loop_
_entity.id
_entity.type
_entity.pdbx_description
1 polymer ?
#
loop_
_entity_poly.entity_id
_entity_poly.type
_entity_poly.pdbx_seq_one_letter_code
_entity_poly.pdbx_strand_id
1 'polypeptide(L)'
;MKKKLLVFLGLALSIGAIVAIVYAAITLNKQQKIEDSYLIELTYKELEEKINNKESFVLIYTQSTCGICHEFKPTLKKTLAKQNFYGYEIVLDKLDKAERAKLNDIANVSGTPTMIFIKDGQEINSSHRLVGARTEDEIVKKLKYLGYIK
;
A
#
# COMPACT_ATOMS: atom_id res chain seq x y z
N MET A 1 11.14 53.74 -19.77
CA MET A 1 11.85 52.86 -18.82
C MET A 1 10.88 52.04 -17.94
N LYS A 2 9.84 52.61 -17.34
CA LYS A 2 8.87 51.91 -16.43
C LYS A 2 8.15 50.69 -17.09
N LYS A 3 7.71 50.78 -18.36
CA LYS A 3 7.01 49.66 -19.05
C LYS A 3 7.90 48.43 -19.25
N LYS A 4 9.17 48.60 -19.59
CA LYS A 4 10.11 47.48 -19.76
C LYS A 4 10.39 46.80 -18.41
N LEU A 5 10.51 47.54 -17.33
CA LEU A 5 10.71 46.99 -15.99
C LEU A 5 9.51 46.15 -15.52
N LEU A 6 8.28 46.61 -15.78
CA LEU A 6 7.06 45.87 -15.45
C LEU A 6 6.96 44.55 -16.22
N VAL A 7 7.36 44.52 -17.49
CA VAL A 7 7.38 43.29 -18.32
C VAL A 7 8.42 42.29 -17.78
N PHE A 8 9.62 42.76 -17.43
CA PHE A 8 10.67 41.91 -16.82
C PHE A 8 10.22 41.36 -15.46
N LEU A 9 9.55 42.16 -14.64
CA LEU A 9 9.04 41.73 -13.33
C LEU A 9 7.94 40.62 -13.51
N GLY A 10 7.05 40.84 -14.47
CA GLY A 10 6.01 39.84 -14.80
C GLY A 10 6.59 38.53 -15.33
N LEU A 11 7.61 38.59 -16.21
CA LEU A 11 8.31 37.40 -16.69
C LEU A 11 9.03 36.65 -15.56
N ALA A 12 9.72 37.36 -14.68
CA ALA A 12 10.43 36.76 -13.54
C ALA A 12 9.45 36.04 -12.58
N LEU A 13 8.29 36.64 -12.29
CA LEU A 13 7.25 36.03 -11.48
C LEU A 13 6.65 34.79 -12.10
N SER A 14 6.42 34.81 -13.41
CA SER A 14 5.88 33.63 -14.13
C SER A 14 6.86 32.47 -14.17
N ILE A 15 8.15 32.75 -14.39
CA ILE A 15 9.20 31.71 -14.35
C ILE A 15 9.33 31.13 -12.96
N GLY A 16 9.32 31.95 -11.90
CA GLY A 16 9.35 31.50 -10.51
C GLY A 16 8.17 30.59 -10.16
N ALA A 17 6.97 30.94 -10.62
CA ALA A 17 5.78 30.10 -10.41
C ALA A 17 5.89 28.73 -11.12
N ILE A 18 6.38 28.71 -12.36
CA ILE A 18 6.58 27.46 -13.12
C ILE A 18 7.62 26.56 -12.43
N VAL A 19 8.74 27.13 -11.98
CA VAL A 19 9.77 26.38 -11.26
C VAL A 19 9.23 25.80 -9.96
N ALA A 20 8.43 26.56 -9.21
CA ALA A 20 7.80 26.08 -7.97
C ALA A 20 6.82 24.90 -8.25
N ILE A 21 6.00 24.99 -9.30
CA ILE A 21 5.07 23.93 -9.70
C ILE A 21 5.83 22.67 -10.11
N VAL A 22 6.87 22.81 -10.92
CA VAL A 22 7.71 21.66 -11.35
C VAL A 22 8.39 21.00 -10.16
N TYR A 23 8.94 21.80 -9.25
CA TYR A 23 9.57 21.27 -8.03
C TYR A 23 8.57 20.52 -7.15
N ALA A 24 7.37 21.08 -6.95
CA ALA A 24 6.30 20.42 -6.21
C ALA A 24 5.88 19.09 -6.87
N ALA A 25 5.72 19.08 -8.19
CA ALA A 25 5.36 17.86 -8.94
C ALA A 25 6.43 16.76 -8.80
N ILE A 26 7.72 17.11 -8.90
CA ILE A 26 8.83 16.17 -8.70
C ILE A 26 8.82 15.60 -7.28
N THR A 27 8.59 16.45 -6.29
CA THR A 27 8.57 16.04 -4.88
C THR A 27 7.40 15.09 -4.59
N LEU A 28 6.21 15.40 -5.10
CA LEU A 28 5.03 14.55 -4.97
C LEU A 28 5.23 13.19 -5.64
N ASN A 29 5.79 13.18 -6.86
CA ASN A 29 6.07 11.93 -7.58
C ASN A 29 7.11 11.06 -6.84
N LYS A 30 8.14 11.67 -6.25
CA LYS A 30 9.13 10.96 -5.45
C LYS A 30 8.49 10.36 -4.19
N GLN A 31 7.61 11.11 -3.51
CA GLN A 31 6.89 10.64 -2.33
C GLN A 31 5.99 9.45 -2.68
N GLN A 32 5.21 9.56 -3.75
CA GLN A 32 4.34 8.48 -4.22
C GLN A 32 5.13 7.20 -4.52
N LYS A 33 6.27 7.33 -5.22
CA LYS A 33 7.13 6.18 -5.53
C LYS A 33 7.68 5.51 -4.27
N ILE A 34 7.99 6.27 -3.23
CA ILE A 34 8.43 5.73 -1.93
C ILE A 34 7.27 4.96 -1.28
N GLU A 35 6.09 5.56 -1.21
CA GLU A 35 4.90 4.92 -0.60
C GLU A 35 4.53 3.62 -1.35
N ASP A 36 4.62 3.61 -2.68
CA ASP A 36 4.34 2.44 -3.51
C ASP A 36 5.27 1.26 -3.21
N SER A 37 6.52 1.52 -2.79
CA SER A 37 7.50 0.47 -2.49
C SER A 37 7.19 -0.31 -1.21
N TYR A 38 6.31 0.17 -0.35
CA TYR A 38 5.97 -0.50 0.92
C TYR A 38 4.81 -1.51 0.83
N LEU A 39 4.10 -1.56 -0.29
CA LEU A 39 3.10 -2.59 -0.58
C LEU A 39 3.56 -3.39 -1.80
N ILE A 40 4.03 -4.60 -1.58
CA ILE A 40 4.67 -5.45 -2.58
C ILE A 40 3.65 -6.49 -3.06
N GLU A 41 3.33 -6.47 -4.37
CA GLU A 41 2.50 -7.50 -4.97
C GLU A 41 3.32 -8.78 -5.11
N LEU A 42 2.78 -9.91 -4.63
CA LEU A 42 3.37 -11.22 -4.73
C LEU A 42 2.64 -12.08 -5.77
N THR A 43 3.38 -12.94 -6.43
CA THR A 43 2.84 -14.14 -7.07
C THR A 43 2.46 -15.18 -6.00
N TYR A 44 1.63 -16.18 -6.37
CA TYR A 44 1.31 -17.27 -5.45
C TYR A 44 2.57 -18.02 -5.00
N LYS A 45 3.52 -18.24 -5.90
CA LYS A 45 4.78 -18.93 -5.61
C LYS A 45 5.61 -18.20 -4.54
N GLU A 46 5.75 -16.88 -4.65
CA GLU A 46 6.48 -16.06 -3.67
C GLU A 46 5.78 -16.07 -2.30
N LEU A 47 4.44 -16.06 -2.28
CA LEU A 47 3.69 -16.23 -1.04
C LEU A 47 3.93 -17.63 -0.43
N GLU A 48 3.85 -18.70 -1.24
CA GLU A 48 4.11 -20.06 -0.79
C GLU A 48 5.52 -20.21 -0.21
N GLU A 49 6.53 -19.60 -0.82
CA GLU A 49 7.90 -19.57 -0.31
C GLU A 49 7.98 -18.89 1.07
N LYS A 50 7.32 -17.74 1.25
CA LYS A 50 7.27 -17.04 2.55
C LYS A 50 6.59 -17.87 3.65
N ILE A 51 5.50 -18.53 3.32
CA ILE A 51 4.77 -19.43 4.23
C ILE A 51 5.66 -20.61 4.64
N ASN A 52 6.30 -21.27 3.67
CA ASN A 52 7.18 -22.42 3.91
C ASN A 52 8.43 -22.05 4.73
N ASN A 53 8.95 -20.82 4.53
CA ASN A 53 10.06 -20.26 5.30
C ASN A 53 9.64 -19.80 6.71
N LYS A 54 8.37 -19.96 7.07
CA LYS A 54 7.80 -19.53 8.36
C LYS A 54 8.03 -18.05 8.65
N GLU A 55 7.94 -17.21 7.61
CA GLU A 55 8.06 -15.77 7.78
C GLU A 55 6.82 -15.19 8.49
N SER A 56 7.03 -14.05 9.19
CA SER A 56 5.96 -13.28 9.82
C SER A 56 5.77 -11.98 9.04
N PHE A 57 4.56 -11.76 8.52
CA PHE A 57 4.25 -10.61 7.66
C PHE A 57 2.75 -10.28 7.63
N VAL A 58 2.41 -9.14 7.06
CA VAL A 58 1.02 -8.77 6.80
C VAL A 58 0.71 -9.02 5.33
N LEU A 59 -0.36 -9.79 5.07
CA LEU A 59 -0.85 -10.17 3.76
C LEU A 59 -2.16 -9.44 3.47
N ILE A 60 -2.30 -8.87 2.29
CA ILE A 60 -3.50 -8.16 1.88
C ILE A 60 -4.09 -8.85 0.64
N TYR A 61 -5.33 -9.32 0.75
CA TYR A 61 -6.07 -9.83 -0.40
C TYR A 61 -6.86 -8.72 -1.05
N THR A 62 -6.69 -8.55 -2.35
CA THR A 62 -7.41 -7.56 -3.17
C THR A 62 -7.91 -8.20 -4.47
N GLN A 63 -8.63 -7.42 -5.28
CA GLN A 63 -9.01 -7.76 -6.65
C GLN A 63 -8.85 -6.54 -7.54
N SER A 64 -8.50 -6.72 -8.80
CA SER A 64 -8.28 -5.61 -9.75
C SER A 64 -9.57 -4.84 -10.07
N THR A 65 -10.74 -5.45 -9.95
CA THR A 65 -12.04 -4.82 -10.16
C THR A 65 -12.70 -4.29 -8.89
N CYS A 66 -12.03 -4.39 -7.75
CA CYS A 66 -12.57 -4.00 -6.45
C CYS A 66 -12.40 -2.48 -6.22
N GLY A 67 -13.48 -1.70 -6.33
CA GLY A 67 -13.48 -0.24 -6.12
C GLY A 67 -12.97 0.16 -4.73
N ILE A 68 -13.45 -0.50 -3.67
CA ILE A 68 -13.00 -0.25 -2.28
C ILE A 68 -11.49 -0.53 -2.12
N CYS A 69 -10.94 -1.52 -2.85
CA CYS A 69 -9.52 -1.80 -2.84
C CYS A 69 -8.72 -0.63 -3.44
N HIS A 70 -9.20 -0.05 -4.54
CA HIS A 70 -8.55 1.12 -5.17
C HIS A 70 -8.55 2.34 -4.25
N GLU A 71 -9.64 2.59 -3.54
CA GLU A 71 -9.74 3.69 -2.58
C GLU A 71 -8.88 3.47 -1.34
N PHE A 72 -8.73 2.22 -0.91
CA PHE A 72 -7.98 1.85 0.28
C PHE A 72 -6.46 1.84 0.09
N LYS A 73 -5.98 1.38 -1.08
CA LYS A 73 -4.54 1.23 -1.35
C LYS A 73 -3.69 2.48 -1.08
N PRO A 74 -4.09 3.71 -1.45
CA PRO A 74 -3.31 4.91 -1.13
C PRO A 74 -3.12 5.12 0.37
N THR A 75 -4.19 4.96 1.16
CA THR A 75 -4.13 5.06 2.63
C THR A 75 -3.23 3.98 3.22
N LEU A 76 -3.35 2.74 2.76
CA LEU A 76 -2.53 1.62 3.22
C LEU A 76 -1.05 1.87 2.92
N LYS A 77 -0.68 2.19 1.68
CA LYS A 77 0.71 2.45 1.26
C LYS A 77 1.36 3.56 2.08
N LYS A 78 0.65 4.67 2.24
CA LYS A 78 1.09 5.80 3.06
C LYS A 78 1.30 5.40 4.52
N THR A 79 0.37 4.62 5.09
CA THR A 79 0.47 4.12 6.46
C THR A 79 1.68 3.21 6.62
N LEU A 80 1.87 2.25 5.72
CA LEU A 80 3.02 1.34 5.74
C LEU A 80 4.34 2.10 5.63
N ALA A 81 4.44 3.07 4.71
CA ALA A 81 5.63 3.92 4.55
C ALA A 81 5.94 4.72 5.82
N LYS A 82 4.95 5.37 6.44
CA LYS A 82 5.12 6.10 7.71
C LYS A 82 5.63 5.21 8.85
N GLN A 83 5.21 3.95 8.88
CA GLN A 83 5.63 2.98 9.89
C GLN A 83 6.94 2.25 9.52
N ASN A 84 7.54 2.56 8.35
CA ASN A 84 8.70 1.84 7.79
C ASN A 84 8.48 0.31 7.82
N PHE A 85 7.28 -0.13 7.43
CA PHE A 85 6.85 -1.52 7.50
C PHE A 85 6.30 -1.98 6.14
N TYR A 86 6.76 -3.15 5.66
CA TYR A 86 6.34 -3.71 4.39
C TYR A 86 5.10 -4.60 4.55
N GLY A 87 4.11 -4.37 3.69
CA GLY A 87 2.98 -5.27 3.50
C GLY A 87 3.07 -5.99 2.16
N TYR A 88 2.42 -7.15 2.06
CA TYR A 88 2.41 -7.96 0.85
C TYR A 88 0.99 -8.12 0.33
N GLU A 89 0.80 -7.96 -0.98
CA GLU A 89 -0.49 -8.03 -1.63
C GLU A 89 -0.58 -9.26 -2.55
N ILE A 90 -1.72 -9.95 -2.49
CA ILE A 90 -2.15 -10.92 -3.50
C ILE A 90 -3.39 -10.36 -4.19
N VAL A 91 -3.33 -10.24 -5.51
CA VAL A 91 -4.46 -9.83 -6.35
C VAL A 91 -5.19 -11.09 -6.82
N LEU A 92 -6.31 -11.41 -6.18
CA LEU A 92 -6.99 -12.70 -6.30
C LEU A 92 -7.40 -13.08 -7.72
N ASP A 93 -7.80 -12.11 -8.54
CA ASP A 93 -8.25 -12.34 -9.92
C ASP A 93 -7.09 -12.49 -10.93
N LYS A 94 -5.84 -12.33 -10.49
CA LYS A 94 -4.64 -12.67 -11.26
C LYS A 94 -4.20 -14.12 -11.09
N LEU A 95 -4.74 -14.81 -10.08
CA LEU A 95 -4.42 -16.19 -9.78
C LEU A 95 -5.28 -17.17 -10.60
N ASP A 96 -4.69 -18.32 -10.93
CA ASP A 96 -5.44 -19.41 -11.52
C ASP A 96 -6.37 -20.10 -10.48
N LYS A 97 -7.19 -21.02 -10.96
CA LYS A 97 -8.18 -21.71 -10.11
C LYS A 97 -7.52 -22.57 -9.02
N ALA A 98 -6.39 -23.21 -9.34
CA ALA A 98 -5.69 -24.09 -8.40
C ALA A 98 -4.98 -23.28 -7.32
N GLU A 99 -4.32 -22.17 -7.70
CA GLU A 99 -3.69 -21.24 -6.77
C GLU A 99 -4.71 -20.61 -5.81
N ARG A 100 -5.87 -20.17 -6.34
CA ARG A 100 -6.97 -19.64 -5.51
C ARG A 100 -7.52 -20.68 -4.52
N ALA A 101 -7.61 -21.95 -4.92
CA ALA A 101 -8.05 -23.00 -4.01
C ALA A 101 -7.07 -23.18 -2.85
N LYS A 102 -5.78 -23.17 -3.13
CA LYS A 102 -4.72 -23.28 -2.10
C LYS A 102 -4.66 -22.07 -1.15
N LEU A 103 -5.05 -20.87 -1.61
CA LEU A 103 -5.14 -19.72 -0.70
C LEU A 103 -6.12 -19.91 0.44
N ASN A 104 -7.17 -20.73 0.24
CA ASN A 104 -8.14 -21.04 1.30
C ASN A 104 -7.50 -21.79 2.47
N ASP A 105 -6.42 -22.53 2.22
CA ASP A 105 -5.66 -23.24 3.26
C ASP A 105 -4.82 -22.25 4.11
N ILE A 106 -4.43 -21.12 3.51
CA ILE A 106 -3.72 -20.03 4.22
C ILE A 106 -4.72 -19.17 4.97
N ALA A 107 -5.71 -18.63 4.25
CA ALA A 107 -6.76 -17.80 4.81
C ALA A 107 -7.97 -17.76 3.86
N ASN A 108 -9.08 -18.37 4.26
CA ASN A 108 -10.33 -18.27 3.52
C ASN A 108 -11.02 -16.93 3.88
N VAL A 109 -11.18 -16.03 2.91
CA VAL A 109 -11.79 -14.71 3.07
C VAL A 109 -13.08 -14.57 2.26
N SER A 110 -14.06 -13.86 2.80
CA SER A 110 -15.36 -13.62 2.17
C SER A 110 -15.42 -12.35 1.31
N GLY A 111 -14.37 -11.52 1.33
CA GLY A 111 -14.37 -10.26 0.58
C GLY A 111 -13.01 -9.56 0.55
N THR A 112 -12.91 -8.53 -0.27
CA THR A 112 -11.71 -7.71 -0.46
C THR A 112 -12.04 -6.21 -0.28
N PRO A 113 -11.10 -5.40 0.20
CA PRO A 113 -9.78 -5.79 0.70
C PRO A 113 -9.87 -6.49 2.06
N THR A 114 -8.98 -7.44 2.34
CA THR A 114 -8.84 -8.03 3.68
C THR A 114 -7.36 -8.09 4.05
N MET A 115 -6.98 -7.50 5.19
CA MET A 115 -5.65 -7.64 5.77
C MET A 115 -5.62 -8.84 6.71
N ILE A 116 -4.63 -9.70 6.52
CA ILE A 116 -4.40 -10.97 7.20
C ILE A 116 -3.04 -10.89 7.89
N PHE A 117 -2.94 -11.40 9.09
CA PHE A 117 -1.73 -11.32 9.91
C PHE A 117 -1.10 -12.70 10.02
N ILE A 118 0.03 -12.90 9.36
CA ILE A 118 0.78 -14.15 9.29
C ILE A 118 1.92 -14.11 10.30
N LYS A 119 2.00 -15.10 11.16
CA LYS A 119 3.09 -15.32 12.10
C LYS A 119 3.63 -16.74 11.97
N ASP A 120 4.94 -16.86 11.82
CA ASP A 120 5.61 -18.16 11.66
C ASP A 120 5.01 -19.02 10.52
N GLY A 121 4.63 -18.37 9.40
CA GLY A 121 4.04 -19.00 8.22
C GLY A 121 2.56 -19.38 8.36
N GLN A 122 1.86 -18.95 9.40
CA GLN A 122 0.45 -19.27 9.62
C GLN A 122 -0.37 -18.02 9.98
N GLU A 123 -1.63 -17.99 9.62
CA GLU A 123 -2.54 -16.94 10.10
C GLU A 123 -2.66 -17.01 11.62
N ILE A 124 -2.46 -15.90 12.31
CA ILE A 124 -2.58 -15.83 13.77
C ILE A 124 -4.00 -16.26 14.21
N ASN A 125 -5.00 -15.59 13.68
CA ASN A 125 -6.42 -15.89 13.91
C ASN A 125 -7.30 -15.02 13.00
N SER A 126 -8.35 -15.58 12.43
CA SER A 126 -9.28 -14.87 11.55
C SER A 126 -10.01 -13.70 12.23
N SER A 127 -10.16 -13.72 13.55
CA SER A 127 -10.75 -12.60 14.32
C SER A 127 -9.86 -11.35 14.35
N HIS A 128 -8.58 -11.47 13.99
CA HIS A 128 -7.66 -10.36 13.90
C HIS A 128 -7.70 -9.65 12.55
N ARG A 129 -8.31 -10.25 11.53
CA ARG A 129 -8.40 -9.64 10.18
C ARG A 129 -8.98 -8.24 10.22
N LEU A 130 -8.51 -7.39 9.34
CA LEU A 130 -9.17 -6.13 9.02
C LEU A 130 -9.86 -6.28 7.67
N VAL A 131 -11.17 -6.36 7.68
CA VAL A 131 -12.02 -6.57 6.48
C VAL A 131 -12.56 -5.24 5.99
N GLY A 132 -12.41 -4.95 4.70
CA GLY A 132 -12.79 -3.68 4.08
C GLY A 132 -11.71 -2.59 4.25
N ALA A 133 -12.01 -1.40 3.75
CA ALA A 133 -11.14 -0.23 3.92
C ALA A 133 -11.05 0.16 5.40
N ARG A 134 -9.84 0.53 5.83
CA ARG A 134 -9.54 0.93 7.21
C ARG A 134 -8.80 2.25 7.23
N THR A 135 -8.97 2.99 8.30
CA THR A 135 -8.21 4.21 8.56
C THR A 135 -6.77 3.91 8.94
N GLU A 136 -5.89 4.90 8.80
CA GLU A 136 -4.50 4.82 9.24
C GLU A 136 -4.41 4.38 10.72
N ASP A 137 -5.22 4.98 11.59
CA ASP A 137 -5.22 4.68 13.03
C ASP A 137 -5.61 3.23 13.34
N GLU A 138 -6.61 2.69 12.65
CA GLU A 138 -7.03 1.28 12.82
C GLU A 138 -5.92 0.32 12.40
N ILE A 139 -5.25 0.61 11.27
CA ILE A 139 -4.13 -0.20 10.78
C ILE A 139 -2.98 -0.16 11.79
N VAL A 140 -2.54 1.03 12.20
CA VAL A 140 -1.43 1.21 13.14
C VAL A 140 -1.73 0.53 14.48
N LYS A 141 -2.93 0.75 15.03
CA LYS A 141 -3.37 0.12 16.28
C LYS A 141 -3.32 -1.41 16.18
N LYS A 142 -3.77 -1.99 15.08
CA LYS A 142 -3.73 -3.44 14.87
C LYS A 142 -2.31 -3.97 14.73
N LEU A 143 -1.46 -3.29 13.96
CA LEU A 143 -0.04 -3.67 13.80
C LEU A 143 0.70 -3.65 15.13
N LYS A 144 0.49 -2.61 15.96
CA LYS A 144 1.05 -2.51 17.32
C LYS A 144 0.54 -3.61 18.23
N TYR A 145 -0.78 -3.82 18.27
CA TYR A 145 -1.41 -4.84 19.10
C TYR A 145 -0.88 -6.25 18.82
N LEU A 146 -0.60 -6.56 17.56
CA LEU A 146 -0.07 -7.87 17.14
C LEU A 146 1.47 -7.94 17.13
N GLY A 147 2.17 -6.84 17.49
CA GLY A 147 3.63 -6.79 17.63
C GLY A 147 4.41 -6.71 16.32
N TYR A 148 3.78 -6.27 15.23
CA TYR A 148 4.47 -6.05 13.94
C TYR A 148 5.28 -4.75 13.92
N ILE A 149 4.84 -3.75 14.67
CA ILE A 149 5.53 -2.45 14.84
C ILE A 149 5.53 -2.04 16.32
N LYS A 150 6.43 -1.11 16.69
CA LYS A 150 6.57 -0.56 18.06
C LYS A 150 5.61 0.58 18.34
#